data_5704a57d7fc80bb76915ff61736edeb6
#
_entry.id   5704a57d7fc80bb76915ff61736edeb6
#
_cell.length_a   1.000
_cell.length_b   1.000
_cell.length_c   1.000
_cell.angle_alpha   90.00
_cell.angle_beta   90.00
_cell.angle_gamma   90.00
#
_symmetry.space_group_name_H-M   'P 1'
#
loop_
_entity.id
_entity.type
_entity.pdbx_description
1 polymer ?
#
loop_
_entity_poly.entity_id
_entity_poly.type
_entity_poly.pdbx_seq_one_letter_code
_entity_poly.pdbx_strand_id
1 'polypeptide(L)'
;PGLRRVEVVGEPGWAEFLATGDAVGSEGLDARLAVVKPEDPGLVIFSSGTTSRPKAMLHTNRAPSQQFWVQAQIFGRTQQTRMWTALPLFWTAGFNTAVGATLAAGGCWVAQETFEAGEALALMGRERVTEPYAMPHQGAALAEHPHWPYADLSSLRCVFGKSVFARHPSVDGDTGWTMPVGYGLSETCAFVSGHRSDAGRDAMKRSVGGLLPGIEVRISSFETGDALDVGEVGEITVR
;
A
#
# COMPACT_ATOMS: atom_id res chain seq x y z
N PRO A 1 22.07 13.36 -19.77
CA PRO A 1 21.28 12.46 -20.57
C PRO A 1 19.82 12.84 -20.43
N GLY A 2 19.24 13.39 -21.50
CA GLY A 2 17.87 13.86 -21.55
C GLY A 2 16.87 12.72 -21.78
N LEU A 3 15.61 12.97 -21.45
CA LEU A 3 14.48 12.12 -21.83
C LEU A 3 14.47 11.97 -23.36
N ARG A 4 14.48 10.74 -23.86
CA ARG A 4 14.58 10.46 -25.29
C ARG A 4 13.24 10.20 -25.96
N ARG A 5 12.29 9.65 -25.21
CA ARG A 5 10.96 9.28 -25.72
C ARG A 5 9.93 9.36 -24.59
N VAL A 6 8.73 9.77 -24.90
CA VAL A 6 7.54 9.72 -24.04
C VAL A 6 6.44 9.01 -24.82
N GLU A 7 5.87 7.98 -24.23
CA GLU A 7 4.75 7.26 -24.80
C GLU A 7 3.58 7.30 -23.82
N VAL A 8 2.38 7.47 -24.37
CA VAL A 8 1.14 7.46 -23.61
C VAL A 8 0.39 6.19 -23.94
N VAL A 9 0.06 5.42 -22.92
CA VAL A 9 -0.68 4.16 -23.06
C VAL A 9 -2.03 4.43 -23.74
N GLY A 10 -2.32 3.69 -24.82
CA GLY A 10 -3.55 3.86 -25.59
C GLY A 10 -3.48 4.92 -26.71
N GLU A 11 -2.43 5.75 -26.76
CA GLU A 11 -2.19 6.66 -27.89
C GLU A 11 -1.58 5.94 -29.10
N PRO A 12 -1.67 6.49 -30.31
CA PRO A 12 -1.20 5.82 -31.53
C PRO A 12 0.26 5.35 -31.47
N GLY A 13 1.16 6.09 -30.83
CA GLY A 13 2.58 5.73 -30.66
C GLY A 13 2.82 4.53 -29.75
N TRP A 14 1.84 4.16 -28.91
CA TRP A 14 1.99 3.08 -27.95
C TRP A 14 2.17 1.71 -28.62
N ALA A 15 1.39 1.41 -29.66
CA ALA A 15 1.51 0.16 -30.40
C ALA A 15 2.85 0.03 -31.12
N GLU A 16 3.33 1.13 -31.73
CA GLU A 16 4.66 1.19 -32.34
C GLU A 16 5.78 0.99 -31.31
N PHE A 17 5.65 1.61 -30.12
CA PHE A 17 6.60 1.42 -29.04
C PHE A 17 6.64 -0.04 -28.59
N LEU A 18 5.50 -0.70 -28.40
CA LEU A 18 5.43 -2.13 -28.02
C LEU A 18 6.10 -3.01 -29.09
N ALA A 19 5.88 -2.75 -30.37
CA ALA A 19 6.51 -3.50 -31.45
C ALA A 19 8.05 -3.42 -31.45
N THR A 20 8.63 -2.38 -30.88
CA THR A 20 10.10 -2.31 -30.71
C THR A 20 10.62 -3.38 -29.74
N GLY A 21 9.78 -3.88 -28.84
CA GLY A 21 10.11 -4.96 -27.90
C GLY A 21 10.31 -6.31 -28.56
N ASP A 22 9.68 -6.54 -29.71
CA ASP A 22 9.76 -7.82 -30.45
C ASP A 22 11.21 -8.11 -30.92
N ALA A 23 12.02 -7.06 -31.08
CA ALA A 23 13.43 -7.15 -31.43
C ALA A 23 14.35 -7.41 -30.21
N VAL A 24 13.80 -7.37 -28.99
CA VAL A 24 14.57 -7.57 -27.75
C VAL A 24 14.45 -9.04 -27.33
N GLY A 25 15.51 -9.80 -27.53
CA GLY A 25 15.56 -11.21 -27.08
C GLY A 25 15.57 -11.34 -25.57
N SER A 26 15.10 -12.48 -25.07
CA SER A 26 15.10 -12.82 -23.62
C SER A 26 16.50 -12.71 -23.01
N GLU A 27 17.54 -13.12 -23.72
CA GLU A 27 18.95 -13.03 -23.29
C GLU A 27 19.36 -11.58 -22.95
N GLY A 28 18.93 -10.60 -23.78
CA GLY A 28 19.19 -9.19 -23.53
C GLY A 28 18.46 -8.64 -22.29
N LEU A 29 17.26 -9.14 -22.02
CA LEU A 29 16.50 -8.82 -20.80
C LEU A 29 17.16 -9.44 -19.58
N ASP A 30 17.49 -10.75 -19.62
CA ASP A 30 18.12 -11.46 -18.54
C ASP A 30 19.47 -10.85 -18.13
N ALA A 31 20.28 -10.45 -19.13
CA ALA A 31 21.54 -9.75 -18.88
C ALA A 31 21.35 -8.40 -18.17
N ARG A 32 20.26 -7.67 -18.46
CA ARG A 32 19.94 -6.43 -17.74
C ARG A 32 19.43 -6.69 -16.33
N LEU A 33 18.57 -7.68 -16.14
CA LEU A 33 18.08 -8.07 -14.83
C LEU A 33 19.21 -8.53 -13.90
N ALA A 34 20.19 -9.27 -14.45
CA ALA A 34 21.32 -9.80 -13.68
C ALA A 34 22.25 -8.73 -13.08
N VAL A 35 22.25 -7.51 -13.61
CA VAL A 35 23.09 -6.41 -13.10
C VAL A 35 22.36 -5.46 -12.13
N VAL A 36 21.05 -5.58 -12.00
CA VAL A 36 20.26 -4.78 -11.06
C VAL A 36 20.59 -5.17 -9.63
N LYS A 37 20.89 -4.18 -8.81
CA LYS A 37 21.25 -4.37 -7.39
C LYS A 37 20.13 -3.85 -6.48
N PRO A 38 20.02 -4.41 -5.27
CA PRO A 38 19.08 -3.91 -4.27
C PRO A 38 19.28 -2.43 -3.92
N GLU A 39 20.51 -1.95 -4.01
CA GLU A 39 20.93 -0.57 -3.69
C GLU A 39 20.72 0.42 -4.85
N ASP A 40 20.45 -0.07 -6.05
CA ASP A 40 20.21 0.82 -7.21
C ASP A 40 18.92 1.62 -7.01
N PRO A 41 18.84 2.84 -7.57
CA PRO A 41 17.60 3.60 -7.61
C PRO A 41 16.47 2.81 -8.28
N GLY A 42 15.36 2.60 -7.57
CA GLY A 42 14.27 1.75 -8.03
C GLY A 42 12.93 2.46 -8.16
N LEU A 43 12.66 3.44 -7.29
CA LEU A 43 11.35 4.08 -7.23
C LEU A 43 11.47 5.54 -6.81
N VAL A 44 10.72 6.41 -7.47
CA VAL A 44 10.54 7.81 -7.05
C VAL A 44 9.09 8.04 -6.68
N ILE A 45 8.86 8.51 -5.45
CA ILE A 45 7.53 8.90 -4.97
C ILE A 45 7.51 10.41 -4.74
N PHE A 46 6.45 11.06 -5.18
CA PHE A 46 6.25 12.48 -4.97
C PHE A 46 5.25 12.72 -3.83
N SER A 47 5.58 13.62 -2.92
CA SER A 47 4.64 14.15 -1.94
C SER A 47 4.34 15.62 -2.22
N SER A 48 3.16 16.10 -1.76
CA SER A 48 2.74 17.48 -1.94
C SER A 48 3.65 18.49 -1.23
N GLY A 49 4.49 18.03 -0.29
CA GLY A 49 5.40 18.89 0.47
C GLY A 49 4.70 19.99 1.26
N THR A 50 5.41 20.61 2.18
CA THR A 50 4.98 21.82 2.91
C THR A 50 5.21 23.11 2.09
N THR A 51 5.93 23.01 0.97
CA THR A 51 6.25 24.08 0.03
C THR A 51 5.47 23.88 -1.28
N SER A 52 5.34 24.92 -2.10
CA SER A 52 4.56 24.91 -3.36
C SER A 52 5.06 23.90 -4.43
N ARG A 53 6.18 23.21 -4.18
CA ARG A 53 6.74 22.22 -5.10
C ARG A 53 6.70 20.81 -4.49
N PRO A 54 6.26 19.79 -5.25
CA PRO A 54 6.35 18.41 -4.82
C PRO A 54 7.77 18.00 -4.48
N LYS A 55 7.95 17.25 -3.39
CA LYS A 55 9.21 16.61 -3.03
C LYS A 55 9.30 15.25 -3.71
N ALA A 56 10.41 14.98 -4.38
CA ALA A 56 10.71 13.67 -4.95
C ALA A 56 11.55 12.87 -3.95
N MET A 57 11.02 11.72 -3.53
CA MET A 57 11.71 10.78 -2.62
C MET A 57 12.20 9.60 -3.44
N LEU A 58 13.51 9.45 -3.50
CA LEU A 58 14.17 8.35 -4.20
C LEU A 58 14.35 7.18 -3.25
N HIS A 59 13.81 6.02 -3.63
CA HIS A 59 13.97 4.76 -2.94
C HIS A 59 14.82 3.79 -3.77
N THR A 60 15.57 2.95 -3.07
CA THR A 60 16.29 1.83 -3.69
C THR A 60 15.32 0.72 -4.11
N ASN A 61 15.76 -0.22 -4.94
CA ASN A 61 14.97 -1.42 -5.27
C ASN A 61 14.64 -2.26 -4.04
N ARG A 62 15.51 -2.26 -3.03
CA ARG A 62 15.32 -2.98 -1.76
C ARG A 62 14.12 -2.46 -0.98
N ALA A 63 13.91 -1.14 -0.92
CA ALA A 63 12.93 -0.53 -0.03
C ALA A 63 11.50 -1.03 -0.28
N PRO A 64 10.91 -0.95 -1.48
CA PRO A 64 9.58 -1.49 -1.73
C PRO A 64 9.52 -3.00 -1.55
N SER A 65 10.54 -3.75 -1.96
CA SER A 65 10.55 -5.22 -1.83
C SER A 65 10.49 -5.67 -0.38
N GLN A 66 11.24 -5.02 0.51
CA GLN A 66 11.18 -5.28 1.96
C GLN A 66 9.82 -4.89 2.53
N GLN A 67 9.29 -3.72 2.16
CA GLN A 67 7.98 -3.27 2.62
C GLN A 67 6.88 -4.23 2.17
N PHE A 68 6.89 -4.72 0.94
CA PHE A 68 5.92 -5.70 0.46
C PHE A 68 5.91 -6.95 1.32
N TRP A 69 7.10 -7.52 1.55
CA TRP A 69 7.23 -8.74 2.32
C TRP A 69 6.84 -8.56 3.79
N VAL A 70 7.37 -7.52 4.46
CA VAL A 70 7.07 -7.27 5.87
C VAL A 70 5.59 -6.97 6.09
N GLN A 71 5.00 -6.15 5.22
CA GLN A 71 3.58 -5.84 5.33
C GLN A 71 2.69 -7.05 5.05
N ALA A 72 3.06 -7.93 4.11
CA ALA A 72 2.37 -9.20 3.92
C ALA A 72 2.30 -10.01 5.22
N GLN A 73 3.41 -10.06 5.99
CA GLN A 73 3.47 -10.77 7.27
C GLN A 73 2.62 -10.11 8.35
N ILE A 74 2.73 -8.80 8.55
CA ILE A 74 1.96 -8.12 9.60
C ILE A 74 0.46 -8.09 9.31
N PHE A 75 0.06 -8.02 8.03
CA PHE A 75 -1.34 -8.13 7.63
C PHE A 75 -1.86 -9.58 7.62
N GLY A 76 -0.98 -10.57 7.78
CA GLY A 76 -1.33 -11.99 7.71
C GLY A 76 -1.90 -12.39 6.35
N ARG A 77 -1.42 -11.74 5.28
CA ARG A 77 -1.84 -12.03 3.91
C ARG A 77 -1.28 -13.37 3.44
N THR A 78 -2.05 -14.03 2.61
CA THR A 78 -1.74 -15.35 2.04
C THR A 78 -2.19 -15.41 0.57
N GLN A 79 -1.99 -16.55 -0.06
CA GLN A 79 -2.51 -16.82 -1.42
C GLN A 79 -4.04 -16.72 -1.53
N GLN A 80 -4.77 -16.81 -0.42
CA GLN A 80 -6.23 -16.62 -0.38
C GLN A 80 -6.63 -15.16 -0.25
N THR A 81 -5.70 -14.24 -0.02
CA THR A 81 -6.01 -12.80 0.06
C THR A 81 -6.44 -12.28 -1.32
N ARG A 82 -7.61 -11.64 -1.33
CA ARG A 82 -8.15 -10.94 -2.49
C ARG A 82 -8.38 -9.49 -2.09
N MET A 83 -7.42 -8.66 -2.46
CA MET A 83 -7.36 -7.24 -2.08
C MET A 83 -8.06 -6.39 -3.13
N TRP A 84 -9.03 -5.61 -2.70
CA TRP A 84 -9.55 -4.49 -3.49
C TRP A 84 -9.11 -3.16 -2.89
N THR A 85 -8.70 -2.23 -3.73
CA THR A 85 -8.38 -0.87 -3.29
C THR A 85 -8.77 0.16 -4.33
N ALA A 86 -9.26 1.29 -3.86
CA ALA A 86 -9.49 2.50 -4.65
C ALA A 86 -8.39 3.56 -4.43
N LEU A 87 -7.32 3.22 -3.72
CA LEU A 87 -6.20 4.14 -3.49
C LEU A 87 -5.34 4.26 -4.76
N PRO A 88 -4.87 5.48 -5.07
CA PRO A 88 -3.94 5.67 -6.17
C PRO A 88 -2.64 4.89 -5.98
N LEU A 89 -2.14 4.27 -7.04
CA LEU A 89 -0.88 3.52 -7.01
C LEU A 89 0.36 4.40 -6.91
N PHE A 90 0.24 5.70 -7.13
CA PHE A 90 1.33 6.66 -6.90
C PHE A 90 1.49 7.05 -5.42
N TRP A 91 0.64 6.53 -4.52
CA TRP A 91 0.82 6.60 -3.07
C TRP A 91 1.40 5.29 -2.53
N THR A 92 2.26 5.40 -1.51
CA THR A 92 2.81 4.22 -0.83
C THR A 92 1.72 3.31 -0.25
N ALA A 93 0.61 3.88 0.20
CA ALA A 93 -0.53 3.10 0.71
C ALA A 93 -1.18 2.23 -0.39
N GLY A 94 -1.36 2.75 -1.59
CA GLY A 94 -1.86 1.98 -2.74
C GLY A 94 -0.81 0.99 -3.26
N PHE A 95 0.38 1.49 -3.58
CA PHE A 95 1.44 0.70 -4.19
C PHE A 95 2.01 -0.35 -3.24
N ASN A 96 2.52 0.07 -2.06
CA ASN A 96 3.16 -0.87 -1.13
C ASN A 96 2.14 -1.65 -0.29
N THR A 97 1.24 -0.93 0.41
CA THR A 97 0.38 -1.56 1.42
C THR A 97 -0.73 -2.40 0.79
N ALA A 98 -1.42 -1.87 -0.21
CA ALA A 98 -2.48 -2.64 -0.85
C ALA A 98 -1.92 -3.66 -1.83
N VAL A 99 -1.29 -3.21 -2.91
CA VAL A 99 -0.94 -4.08 -4.04
C VAL A 99 0.31 -4.90 -3.77
N GLY A 100 1.44 -4.24 -3.47
CA GLY A 100 2.73 -4.90 -3.33
C GLY A 100 2.74 -5.99 -2.25
N ALA A 101 2.20 -5.69 -1.06
CA ALA A 101 2.12 -6.66 0.03
C ALA A 101 1.17 -7.84 -0.29
N THR A 102 0.11 -7.61 -1.06
CA THR A 102 -0.78 -8.69 -1.51
C THR A 102 -0.07 -9.63 -2.49
N LEU A 103 0.62 -9.06 -3.48
CA LEU A 103 1.36 -9.85 -4.47
C LEU A 103 2.55 -10.59 -3.83
N ALA A 104 3.23 -9.98 -2.87
CA ALA A 104 4.30 -10.66 -2.12
C ALA A 104 3.82 -11.86 -1.31
N ALA A 105 2.55 -11.88 -0.90
CA ALA A 105 1.91 -13.02 -0.25
C ALA A 105 1.40 -14.08 -1.24
N GLY A 106 1.52 -13.86 -2.55
CA GLY A 106 0.92 -14.70 -3.59
C GLY A 106 -0.59 -14.52 -3.72
N GLY A 107 -1.16 -13.47 -3.13
CA GLY A 107 -2.57 -13.11 -3.22
C GLY A 107 -2.95 -12.44 -4.55
N CYS A 108 -4.21 -12.10 -4.68
CA CYS A 108 -4.79 -11.48 -5.87
C CYS A 108 -5.16 -10.02 -5.61
N TRP A 109 -4.69 -9.13 -6.47
CA TRP A 109 -5.21 -7.76 -6.53
C TRP A 109 -6.40 -7.70 -7.47
N VAL A 110 -7.54 -7.31 -6.92
CA VAL A 110 -8.79 -7.08 -7.66
C VAL A 110 -8.81 -5.62 -8.10
N ALA A 111 -8.44 -5.38 -9.35
CA ALA A 111 -8.25 -4.05 -9.90
C ALA A 111 -9.57 -3.44 -10.39
N GLN A 112 -9.76 -2.17 -10.12
CA GLN A 112 -10.77 -1.31 -10.73
C GLN A 112 -10.06 -0.11 -11.35
N GLU A 113 -10.33 0.18 -12.61
CA GLU A 113 -9.62 1.23 -13.35
C GLU A 113 -9.92 2.62 -12.79
N THR A 114 -11.20 2.91 -12.57
CA THR A 114 -11.67 4.16 -11.99
C THR A 114 -12.67 3.85 -10.89
N PHE A 115 -12.55 4.53 -9.74
CA PHE A 115 -13.47 4.31 -8.64
C PHE A 115 -14.89 4.75 -9.01
N GLU A 116 -15.80 3.76 -9.05
CA GLU A 116 -17.25 3.94 -9.12
C GLU A 116 -17.88 3.01 -8.09
N ALA A 117 -18.75 3.55 -7.23
CA ALA A 117 -19.20 2.84 -6.04
C ALA A 117 -20.03 1.58 -6.34
N GLY A 118 -20.93 1.64 -7.33
CA GLY A 118 -21.76 0.51 -7.72
C GLY A 118 -20.95 -0.62 -8.34
N GLU A 119 -20.03 -0.28 -9.25
CA GLU A 119 -19.07 -1.23 -9.81
C GLU A 119 -18.17 -1.86 -8.74
N ALA A 120 -17.67 -1.05 -7.79
CA ALA A 120 -16.84 -1.54 -6.70
C ALA A 120 -17.59 -2.58 -5.85
N LEU A 121 -18.85 -2.33 -5.50
CA LEU A 121 -19.68 -3.27 -4.75
C LEU A 121 -19.91 -4.57 -5.54
N ALA A 122 -20.27 -4.47 -6.81
CA ALA A 122 -20.45 -5.62 -7.69
C ALA A 122 -19.15 -6.42 -7.85
N LEU A 123 -18.02 -5.74 -8.02
CA LEU A 123 -16.70 -6.32 -8.16
C LEU A 123 -16.28 -7.04 -6.87
N MET A 124 -16.45 -6.41 -5.71
CA MET A 124 -16.12 -7.02 -4.41
C MET A 124 -16.90 -8.30 -4.16
N GLY A 125 -18.20 -8.33 -4.46
CA GLY A 125 -19.02 -9.52 -4.32
C GLY A 125 -18.62 -10.61 -5.31
N ARG A 126 -18.55 -10.28 -6.61
CA ARG A 126 -18.21 -11.23 -7.68
C ARG A 126 -16.84 -11.86 -7.47
N GLU A 127 -15.85 -11.06 -7.12
CA GLU A 127 -14.47 -11.50 -6.93
C GLU A 127 -14.19 -12.02 -5.53
N ARG A 128 -15.20 -12.04 -4.65
CA ARG A 128 -15.07 -12.49 -3.25
C ARG A 128 -13.89 -11.84 -2.53
N VAL A 129 -13.85 -10.52 -2.57
CA VAL A 129 -12.81 -9.73 -1.92
C VAL A 129 -12.76 -10.06 -0.42
N THR A 130 -11.56 -10.27 0.09
CA THR A 130 -11.32 -10.57 1.51
C THR A 130 -10.83 -9.37 2.31
N GLU A 131 -10.23 -8.40 1.62
CA GLU A 131 -9.63 -7.23 2.26
C GLU A 131 -9.88 -5.97 1.39
N PRO A 132 -10.74 -5.05 1.82
CA PRO A 132 -10.99 -3.78 1.14
C PRO A 132 -10.11 -2.68 1.73
N TYR A 133 -9.53 -1.84 0.88
CA TYR A 133 -8.79 -0.68 1.34
C TYR A 133 -9.24 0.58 0.59
N ALA A 134 -9.98 1.44 1.29
CA ALA A 134 -10.54 2.68 0.75
C ALA A 134 -10.30 3.86 1.69
N MET A 135 -10.23 5.05 1.13
CA MET A 135 -10.25 6.30 1.89
C MET A 135 -11.63 6.52 2.52
N PRO A 136 -11.74 7.29 3.62
CA PRO A 136 -13.02 7.54 4.28
C PRO A 136 -14.12 8.05 3.34
N HIS A 137 -13.82 8.97 2.42
CA HIS A 137 -14.79 9.50 1.46
C HIS A 137 -15.24 8.45 0.43
N GLN A 138 -14.35 7.55 0.00
CA GLN A 138 -14.71 6.43 -0.88
C GLN A 138 -15.59 5.43 -0.13
N GLY A 139 -15.25 5.13 1.14
CA GLY A 139 -16.10 4.31 2.00
C GLY A 139 -17.50 4.92 2.20
N ALA A 140 -17.59 6.24 2.38
CA ALA A 140 -18.88 6.94 2.47
C ALA A 140 -19.69 6.78 1.17
N ALA A 141 -19.07 7.00 0.02
CA ALA A 141 -19.72 6.83 -1.29
C ALA A 141 -20.24 5.40 -1.51
N LEU A 142 -19.50 4.39 -1.05
CA LEU A 142 -19.98 3.00 -1.07
C LEU A 142 -21.20 2.79 -0.18
N ALA A 143 -21.16 3.32 1.07
CA ALA A 143 -22.24 3.15 2.03
C ALA A 143 -23.53 3.90 1.65
N GLU A 144 -23.41 4.98 0.89
CA GLU A 144 -24.53 5.78 0.38
C GLU A 144 -25.12 5.22 -0.92
N HIS A 145 -24.42 4.28 -1.56
CA HIS A 145 -24.90 3.71 -2.83
C HIS A 145 -26.14 2.81 -2.63
N PRO A 146 -27.17 2.90 -3.48
CA PRO A 146 -28.42 2.12 -3.33
C PRO A 146 -28.22 0.60 -3.26
N HIS A 147 -27.16 0.09 -3.87
CA HIS A 147 -26.83 -1.36 -3.83
C HIS A 147 -26.08 -1.77 -2.56
N TRP A 148 -25.63 -0.83 -1.72
CA TRP A 148 -24.89 -1.17 -0.52
C TRP A 148 -25.56 -2.24 0.36
N PRO A 149 -26.83 -2.12 0.77
CA PRO A 149 -27.44 -3.09 1.67
C PRO A 149 -27.64 -4.48 1.05
N TYR A 150 -27.52 -4.59 -0.26
CA TYR A 150 -27.74 -5.83 -1.01
C TYR A 150 -26.43 -6.44 -1.53
N ALA A 151 -25.29 -5.76 -1.39
CA ALA A 151 -24.01 -6.28 -1.83
C ALA A 151 -23.61 -7.51 -0.98
N ASP A 152 -23.11 -8.54 -1.63
CA ASP A 152 -22.53 -9.67 -0.90
C ASP A 152 -21.08 -9.38 -0.55
N LEU A 153 -20.85 -8.88 0.67
CA LEU A 153 -19.54 -8.62 1.23
C LEU A 153 -19.16 -9.66 2.31
N SER A 154 -19.83 -10.81 2.34
CA SER A 154 -19.60 -11.88 3.34
C SER A 154 -18.20 -12.50 3.29
N SER A 155 -17.48 -12.30 2.20
CA SER A 155 -16.09 -12.74 2.05
C SER A 155 -15.07 -11.83 2.75
N LEU A 156 -15.45 -10.64 3.19
CA LEU A 156 -14.54 -9.72 3.88
C LEU A 156 -14.09 -10.30 5.23
N ARG A 157 -12.79 -10.36 5.44
CA ARG A 157 -12.15 -10.97 6.62
C ARG A 157 -11.30 -9.97 7.40
N CYS A 158 -10.59 -9.08 6.70
CA CYS A 158 -9.74 -8.08 7.34
C CYS A 158 -10.30 -6.69 7.03
N VAL A 159 -11.04 -6.13 7.98
CA VAL A 159 -11.65 -4.81 7.85
C VAL A 159 -11.24 -3.91 9.02
N PHE A 160 -11.02 -2.62 8.72
CA PHE A 160 -10.78 -1.65 9.78
C PHE A 160 -12.05 -1.44 10.61
N GLY A 161 -12.00 -1.66 11.92
CA GLY A 161 -13.16 -1.71 12.80
C GLY A 161 -14.02 -0.45 12.86
N LYS A 162 -13.46 0.71 12.42
CA LYS A 162 -14.22 1.97 12.29
C LYS A 162 -14.70 2.24 10.86
N SER A 163 -14.35 1.39 9.91
CA SER A 163 -14.76 1.55 8.51
C SER A 163 -16.24 1.25 8.31
N VAL A 164 -16.79 1.71 7.19
CA VAL A 164 -18.16 1.38 6.78
C VAL A 164 -18.34 -0.12 6.59
N PHE A 165 -17.32 -0.80 6.11
CA PHE A 165 -17.35 -2.25 5.86
C PHE A 165 -17.65 -3.07 7.12
N ALA A 166 -17.08 -2.68 8.27
CA ALA A 166 -17.33 -3.37 9.54
C ALA A 166 -18.80 -3.25 10.04
N ARG A 167 -19.59 -2.38 9.42
CA ARG A 167 -21.00 -2.15 9.73
C ARG A 167 -21.95 -2.70 8.67
N HIS A 168 -21.41 -3.31 7.61
CA HIS A 168 -22.21 -3.89 6.54
C HIS A 168 -22.96 -5.14 7.06
N PRO A 169 -24.27 -5.33 6.72
CA PRO A 169 -25.07 -6.44 7.24
C PRO A 169 -24.51 -7.84 6.95
N SER A 170 -23.81 -8.02 5.85
CA SER A 170 -23.23 -9.31 5.47
C SER A 170 -21.82 -9.57 6.02
N VAL A 171 -21.23 -8.59 6.72
CA VAL A 171 -19.86 -8.73 7.26
C VAL A 171 -19.91 -9.12 8.72
N ASP A 172 -19.24 -10.23 9.06
CA ASP A 172 -19.02 -10.57 10.45
C ASP A 172 -18.06 -9.56 11.08
N GLY A 173 -18.57 -8.77 12.01
CA GLY A 173 -17.81 -7.70 12.66
C GLY A 173 -16.69 -8.19 13.57
N ASP A 174 -16.60 -9.47 13.86
CA ASP A 174 -15.58 -10.08 14.74
C ASP A 174 -14.90 -11.28 14.08
N THR A 175 -14.23 -11.02 12.97
CA THR A 175 -13.43 -12.05 12.26
C THR A 175 -12.13 -12.41 12.98
N GLY A 176 -11.82 -11.78 14.12
CA GLY A 176 -10.52 -11.89 14.79
C GLY A 176 -9.38 -11.17 14.06
N TRP A 177 -9.63 -10.66 12.86
CA TRP A 177 -8.66 -9.95 12.02
C TRP A 177 -9.12 -8.52 11.80
N THR A 178 -8.22 -7.56 11.94
CA THR A 178 -8.49 -6.17 11.63
C THR A 178 -7.32 -5.56 10.88
N MET A 179 -7.60 -4.57 10.05
CA MET A 179 -6.52 -3.83 9.39
C MET A 179 -5.61 -3.23 10.46
N PRO A 180 -4.30 -3.51 10.45
CA PRO A 180 -3.39 -3.07 11.48
C PRO A 180 -3.24 -1.55 11.50
N VAL A 181 -3.06 -1.02 12.70
CA VAL A 181 -2.63 0.37 12.91
C VAL A 181 -1.11 0.40 12.87
N GLY A 182 -0.56 1.35 12.14
CA GLY A 182 0.88 1.55 12.00
C GLY A 182 1.23 3.02 11.79
N TYR A 183 2.52 3.31 11.87
CA TYR A 183 3.11 4.60 11.55
C TYR A 183 4.07 4.46 10.38
N GLY A 184 4.05 5.42 9.48
CA GLY A 184 4.96 5.46 8.33
C GLY A 184 4.75 6.68 7.47
N LEU A 185 5.68 6.90 6.56
CA LEU A 185 5.78 8.07 5.69
C LEU A 185 6.12 7.62 4.27
N SER A 186 5.90 8.49 3.30
CA SER A 186 6.40 8.27 1.94
C SER A 186 7.93 8.18 1.91
N GLU A 187 8.62 8.93 2.78
CA GLU A 187 10.06 8.95 2.94
C GLU A 187 10.62 7.61 3.45
N THR A 188 9.82 6.83 4.18
CA THR A 188 10.19 5.50 4.68
C THR A 188 9.64 4.36 3.80
N CYS A 189 9.17 4.69 2.61
CA CYS A 189 8.58 3.76 1.64
C CYS A 189 7.35 3.01 2.16
N ALA A 190 6.72 3.41 3.22
CA ALA A 190 5.49 3.07 3.89
C ALA A 190 5.69 2.96 5.42
N PHE A 191 5.61 1.76 6.01
CA PHE A 191 5.56 1.57 7.44
C PHE A 191 6.95 1.58 8.10
N VAL A 192 7.03 2.26 9.23
CA VAL A 192 8.14 2.24 10.21
C VAL A 192 7.79 1.28 11.34
N SER A 193 6.54 1.35 11.81
CA SER A 193 6.01 0.46 12.84
C SER A 193 4.62 -0.03 12.46
N GLY A 194 4.19 -1.13 13.05
CA GLY A 194 2.86 -1.65 12.82
C GLY A 194 2.49 -2.75 13.80
N HIS A 195 1.19 -2.89 14.02
CA HIS A 195 0.63 -4.07 14.67
C HIS A 195 0.44 -5.19 13.66
N ARG A 196 0.45 -6.42 14.12
CA ARG A 196 -0.09 -7.54 13.36
C ARG A 196 -1.61 -7.46 13.32
N SER A 197 -2.23 -7.97 12.25
CA SER A 197 -3.69 -8.00 12.11
C SER A 197 -4.40 -8.77 13.23
N ASP A 198 -3.69 -9.70 13.88
CA ASP A 198 -4.19 -10.53 14.99
C ASP A 198 -3.83 -9.98 16.38
N ALA A 199 -3.26 -8.79 16.49
CA ALA A 199 -2.81 -8.22 17.77
C ALA A 199 -3.94 -7.82 18.74
N GLY A 200 -5.18 -7.84 18.28
CA GLY A 200 -6.34 -7.43 19.05
C GLY A 200 -6.55 -5.91 19.09
N ARG A 201 -7.81 -5.53 19.18
CA ARG A 201 -8.24 -4.12 19.08
C ARG A 201 -7.71 -3.23 20.21
N ASP A 202 -7.51 -3.77 21.40
CA ASP A 202 -7.06 -2.98 22.56
C ASP A 202 -5.57 -2.62 22.49
N ALA A 203 -4.73 -3.49 21.92
CA ALA A 203 -3.35 -3.15 21.63
C ALA A 203 -3.27 -2.01 20.59
N MET A 204 -4.07 -2.09 19.54
CA MET A 204 -4.11 -1.10 18.46
C MET A 204 -4.67 0.27 18.87
N LYS A 205 -5.40 0.36 19.99
CA LYS A 205 -5.85 1.64 20.56
C LYS A 205 -4.75 2.38 21.32
N ARG A 206 -3.74 1.67 21.81
CA ARG A 206 -2.73 2.21 22.74
C ARG A 206 -1.42 2.57 22.08
N SER A 207 -1.14 2.04 20.90
CA SER A 207 0.12 2.28 20.18
C SER A 207 -0.04 2.12 18.68
N VAL A 208 1.02 2.44 17.95
CA VAL A 208 1.14 2.21 16.50
C VAL A 208 1.95 0.95 16.18
N GLY A 209 2.04 0.03 17.13
CA GLY A 209 2.76 -1.23 16.98
C GLY A 209 4.26 -1.14 17.22
N GLY A 210 4.92 -2.30 17.12
CA GLY A 210 6.37 -2.38 17.20
C GLY A 210 7.06 -1.93 15.92
N LEU A 211 8.35 -1.63 16.01
CA LEU A 211 9.18 -1.31 14.85
C LEU A 211 9.24 -2.52 13.90
N LEU A 212 9.23 -2.23 12.61
CA LEU A 212 9.42 -3.26 11.59
C LEU A 212 10.88 -3.74 11.55
N PRO A 213 11.14 -4.96 11.10
CA PRO A 213 12.49 -5.51 11.04
C PRO A 213 13.44 -4.64 10.22
N GLY A 214 14.61 -4.36 10.76
CA GLY A 214 15.65 -3.55 10.13
C GLY A 214 15.45 -2.04 10.23
N ILE A 215 14.47 -1.58 11.00
CA ILE A 215 14.23 -0.16 11.25
C ILE A 215 14.66 0.22 12.65
N GLU A 216 15.41 1.30 12.76
CA GLU A 216 15.79 1.93 14.00
C GLU A 216 15.11 3.29 14.11
N VAL A 217 14.58 3.59 15.29
CA VAL A 217 13.91 4.87 15.59
C VAL A 217 14.48 5.45 16.86
N ARG A 218 14.70 6.75 16.85
CA ARG A 218 14.99 7.52 18.07
C ARG A 218 14.18 8.81 18.09
N ILE A 219 13.94 9.35 19.26
CA ILE A 219 13.44 10.71 19.42
C ILE A 219 14.64 11.62 19.58
N SER A 220 14.74 12.62 18.75
CA SER A 220 15.87 13.54 18.70
C SER A 220 15.47 14.97 19.02
N SER A 221 16.37 15.71 19.64
CA SER A 221 16.21 17.14 19.87
C SER A 221 16.07 17.89 18.54
N PHE A 222 15.11 18.80 18.45
CA PHE A 222 14.94 19.68 17.29
C PHE A 222 16.12 20.64 17.07
N GLU A 223 16.88 20.93 18.14
CA GLU A 223 17.97 21.91 18.11
C GLU A 223 19.31 21.26 17.82
N THR A 224 19.62 20.14 18.49
CA THR A 224 20.96 19.52 18.44
C THR A 224 20.98 18.23 17.61
N GLY A 225 19.83 17.59 17.40
CA GLY A 225 19.73 16.26 16.76
C GLY A 225 20.16 15.11 17.68
N ASP A 226 20.53 15.38 18.94
CA ASP A 226 20.89 14.35 19.92
C ASP A 226 19.68 13.52 20.34
N ALA A 227 19.92 12.28 20.75
CA ALA A 227 18.87 11.43 21.29
C ALA A 227 18.35 12.00 22.62
N LEU A 228 17.04 12.00 22.78
CA LEU A 228 16.33 12.42 23.97
C LEU A 228 15.93 11.24 24.85
N ASP A 229 15.75 11.51 26.16
CA ASP A 229 15.30 10.50 27.11
C ASP A 229 13.78 10.25 27.02
N VAL A 230 13.35 9.16 27.67
CA VAL A 230 11.92 8.78 27.71
C VAL A 230 11.10 9.85 28.42
N GLY A 231 10.07 10.34 27.78
CA GLY A 231 9.18 11.39 28.29
C GLY A 231 9.48 12.78 27.72
N GLU A 232 10.57 12.96 27.01
CA GLU A 232 10.89 14.19 26.31
C GLU A 232 10.24 14.24 24.92
N VAL A 233 9.92 15.45 24.46
CA VAL A 233 9.28 15.70 23.16
C VAL A 233 10.33 16.12 22.14
N GLY A 234 10.40 15.40 21.00
CA GLY A 234 11.34 15.67 19.94
C GLY A 234 10.89 15.15 18.58
N GLU A 235 11.80 15.18 17.61
CA GLU A 235 11.61 14.69 16.26
C GLU A 235 11.81 13.18 16.17
N ILE A 236 10.93 12.50 15.41
CA ILE A 236 11.10 11.07 15.11
C ILE A 236 12.16 10.92 14.01
N THR A 237 13.32 10.41 14.38
CA THR A 237 14.41 10.11 13.44
C THR A 237 14.42 8.62 13.14
N VAL A 238 14.44 8.26 11.86
CA VAL A 238 14.36 6.88 11.36
C VAL A 238 15.63 6.52 10.59
N ARG A 239 16.14 5.32 10.81
CA ARG A 239 17.25 4.72 10.05
C ARG A 239 16.92 3.30 9.67
#